data_ae65f562efad0f5aa792934bbb86c093
#
_entry.id   ae65f562efad0f5aa792934bbb86c093
#
_cell.length_a   1.000
_cell.length_b   1.000
_cell.length_c   1.000
_cell.angle_alpha   90.00
_cell.angle_beta   90.00
_cell.angle_gamma   90.00
#
_symmetry.space_group_name_H-M   'P 1'
#
loop_
_entity.id
_entity.type
_entity.pdbx_description
1 polymer ?
#
loop_
_entity_poly.entity_id
_entity_poly.type
_entity_poly.pdbx_seq_one_letter_code
_entity_poly.pdbx_strand_id
1 'polypeptide(L)'
;MPAMDEPPVANGPWTRRTRRIAYENPWITVWHDEVTQPDGAPGIYGVVHFANLAVGVLAIDGSDRVLLVGQHRYALDAYSWEIPEGGVPAGESPLDGARRELREETGIEAATWVELGRCHLSNSVSDEEALFYLASDLTEGVATPDGTEALAVRWLPFHEVVAMTMDGRILDALTVIAVQRAALARLSR
;
A
#
# COMPACT_ATOMS: atom_id res chain seq x y z
N MET A 1 -29.81 -8.85 -5.97
CA MET A 1 -30.09 -8.06 -7.17
C MET A 1 -29.78 -8.92 -8.38
N PRO A 2 -30.65 -8.99 -9.41
CA PRO A 2 -30.30 -9.70 -10.64
C PRO A 2 -29.12 -9.00 -11.29
N ALA A 3 -28.18 -9.78 -11.85
CA ALA A 3 -27.08 -9.27 -12.66
C ALA A 3 -27.69 -8.41 -13.80
N MET A 4 -27.21 -7.18 -13.98
CA MET A 4 -27.53 -6.42 -15.18
C MET A 4 -26.85 -7.14 -16.35
N ASP A 5 -27.59 -7.40 -17.42
CA ASP A 5 -27.07 -7.94 -18.69
C ASP A 5 -26.17 -6.89 -19.35
N GLU A 6 -24.98 -6.68 -18.79
CA GLU A 6 -23.92 -5.94 -19.48
C GLU A 6 -23.39 -6.80 -20.64
N PRO A 7 -23.09 -6.21 -21.79
CA PRO A 7 -22.47 -6.97 -22.87
C PRO A 7 -21.11 -7.53 -22.42
N PRO A 8 -20.68 -8.69 -22.95
CA PRO A 8 -19.38 -9.27 -22.62
C PRO A 8 -18.25 -8.28 -22.86
N VAL A 9 -17.32 -8.16 -21.90
CA VAL A 9 -16.20 -7.21 -21.92
C VAL A 9 -14.90 -7.96 -22.10
N ALA A 10 -14.14 -7.62 -23.15
CA ALA A 10 -12.80 -8.16 -23.36
C ALA A 10 -11.83 -7.61 -22.29
N ASN A 11 -11.00 -8.48 -21.72
CA ASN A 11 -9.95 -8.17 -20.78
C ASN A 11 -8.69 -8.94 -21.16
N GLY A 12 -7.89 -8.39 -22.07
CA GLY A 12 -6.79 -9.11 -22.70
C GLY A 12 -7.28 -10.37 -23.41
N PRO A 13 -6.71 -11.56 -23.11
CA PRO A 13 -7.15 -12.84 -23.69
C PRO A 13 -8.40 -13.41 -23.02
N TRP A 14 -8.89 -12.79 -21.96
CA TRP A 14 -10.11 -13.18 -21.24
C TRP A 14 -11.32 -12.42 -21.77
N THR A 15 -12.51 -12.98 -21.56
CA THR A 15 -13.76 -12.24 -21.78
C THR A 15 -14.62 -12.35 -20.52
N ARG A 16 -14.88 -11.23 -19.84
CA ARG A 16 -15.82 -11.15 -18.73
C ARG A 16 -17.25 -11.25 -19.30
N ARG A 17 -18.00 -12.26 -18.89
CA ARG A 17 -19.39 -12.53 -19.29
C ARG A 17 -20.37 -11.78 -18.39
N THR A 18 -20.19 -11.94 -17.08
CA THR A 18 -21.01 -11.29 -16.05
C THR A 18 -20.12 -10.86 -14.90
N ARG A 19 -20.55 -9.89 -14.11
CA ARG A 19 -19.94 -9.49 -12.84
C ARG A 19 -21.02 -9.32 -11.79
N ARG A 20 -20.78 -9.84 -10.59
CA ARG A 20 -21.59 -9.55 -9.42
C ARG A 20 -20.72 -9.23 -8.22
N ILE A 21 -21.24 -8.42 -7.29
CA ILE A 21 -20.61 -8.18 -6.00
C ILE A 21 -20.85 -9.42 -5.14
N ALA A 22 -19.76 -10.03 -4.66
CA ALA A 22 -19.79 -11.15 -3.73
C ALA A 22 -19.70 -10.68 -2.27
N TYR A 23 -18.96 -9.58 -2.03
CA TYR A 23 -18.83 -8.92 -0.73
C TYR A 23 -18.45 -7.46 -0.95
N GLU A 24 -18.88 -6.57 -0.05
CA GLU A 24 -18.56 -5.14 -0.10
C GLU A 24 -18.52 -4.56 1.31
N ASN A 25 -17.57 -3.65 1.53
CA ASN A 25 -17.47 -2.78 2.69
C ASN A 25 -16.84 -1.43 2.26
N PRO A 26 -16.63 -0.44 3.17
CA PRO A 26 -16.05 0.85 2.78
C PRO A 26 -14.64 0.81 2.15
N TRP A 27 -13.89 -0.27 2.33
CA TRP A 27 -12.49 -0.38 1.88
C TRP A 27 -12.31 -1.26 0.65
N ILE A 28 -13.12 -2.34 0.53
CA ILE A 28 -12.98 -3.30 -0.57
C ILE A 28 -14.32 -3.72 -1.14
N THR A 29 -14.32 -4.02 -2.44
CA THR A 29 -15.39 -4.76 -3.12
C THR A 29 -14.82 -6.04 -3.69
N VAL A 30 -15.41 -7.18 -3.37
CA VAL A 30 -15.04 -8.46 -3.98
C VAL A 30 -16.01 -8.76 -5.12
N TRP A 31 -15.48 -8.80 -6.34
CA TRP A 31 -16.23 -9.16 -7.53
C TRP A 31 -16.10 -10.65 -7.84
N HIS A 32 -17.20 -11.26 -8.21
CA HIS A 32 -17.25 -12.57 -8.83
C HIS A 32 -17.60 -12.42 -10.31
N ASP A 33 -16.66 -12.73 -11.16
CA ASP A 33 -16.82 -12.67 -12.61
C ASP A 33 -17.01 -14.08 -13.18
N GLU A 34 -18.01 -14.28 -14.05
CA GLU A 34 -18.04 -15.41 -14.97
C GLU A 34 -17.27 -15.00 -16.22
N VAL A 35 -16.33 -15.83 -16.64
CA VAL A 35 -15.40 -15.49 -17.72
C VAL A 35 -15.33 -16.58 -18.77
N THR A 36 -14.91 -16.20 -19.98
CA THR A 36 -14.32 -17.12 -20.94
C THR A 36 -12.80 -17.02 -20.81
N GLN A 37 -12.14 -18.13 -20.57
CA GLN A 37 -10.70 -18.26 -20.45
C GLN A 37 -10.00 -18.07 -21.81
N PRO A 38 -8.67 -17.89 -21.85
CA PRO A 38 -7.93 -17.72 -23.10
C PRO A 38 -8.02 -18.91 -24.07
N ASP A 39 -8.27 -20.11 -23.55
CA ASP A 39 -8.49 -21.35 -24.34
C ASP A 39 -9.94 -21.51 -24.83
N GLY A 40 -10.83 -20.59 -24.50
CA GLY A 40 -12.24 -20.60 -24.84
C GLY A 40 -13.14 -21.31 -23.80
N ALA A 41 -12.58 -21.97 -22.78
CA ALA A 41 -13.36 -22.63 -21.75
C ALA A 41 -14.11 -21.64 -20.85
N PRO A 42 -15.28 -22.01 -20.29
CA PRO A 42 -15.90 -21.22 -19.25
C PRO A 42 -15.11 -21.30 -17.93
N GLY A 43 -15.11 -20.22 -17.16
CA GLY A 43 -14.44 -20.16 -15.86
C GLY A 43 -15.00 -19.07 -14.99
N ILE A 44 -14.40 -18.92 -13.80
CA ILE A 44 -14.70 -17.85 -12.86
C ILE A 44 -13.43 -17.08 -12.54
N TYR A 45 -13.56 -15.80 -12.17
CA TYR A 45 -12.48 -15.00 -11.63
C TYR A 45 -12.98 -14.21 -10.43
N GLY A 46 -12.25 -14.27 -9.31
CA GLY A 46 -12.48 -13.42 -8.13
C GLY A 46 -11.53 -12.24 -8.17
N VAL A 47 -12.06 -11.03 -8.02
CA VAL A 47 -11.25 -9.81 -7.97
C VAL A 47 -11.54 -9.05 -6.68
N VAL A 48 -10.50 -8.69 -5.94
CA VAL A 48 -10.60 -7.76 -4.82
C VAL A 48 -10.25 -6.37 -5.32
N HIS A 49 -11.25 -5.50 -5.32
CA HIS A 49 -11.11 -4.08 -5.69
C HIS A 49 -10.90 -3.26 -4.43
N PHE A 50 -9.87 -2.44 -4.39
CA PHE A 50 -9.59 -1.51 -3.30
C PHE A 50 -10.17 -0.14 -3.60
N ALA A 51 -10.89 0.44 -2.63
CA ALA A 51 -11.51 1.76 -2.78
C ALA A 51 -10.49 2.89 -2.87
N ASN A 52 -9.32 2.71 -2.23
CA ASN A 52 -8.26 3.70 -2.12
C ASN A 52 -6.97 3.21 -2.77
N LEU A 53 -6.19 4.16 -3.31
CA LEU A 53 -4.80 3.95 -3.63
C LEU A 53 -4.00 3.85 -2.32
N ALA A 54 -3.03 2.92 -2.22
CA ALA A 54 -2.12 2.87 -1.08
C ALA A 54 -0.93 3.82 -1.27
N VAL A 55 -0.50 4.46 -0.18
CA VAL A 55 0.76 5.22 -0.15
C VAL A 55 1.62 4.75 1.01
N GLY A 56 2.95 4.69 0.79
CA GLY A 56 3.92 4.42 1.84
C GLY A 56 4.99 5.52 1.88
N VAL A 57 5.41 5.92 3.08
CA VAL A 57 6.36 7.03 3.30
C VAL A 57 7.62 6.54 3.99
N LEU A 58 8.72 6.45 3.25
CA LEU A 58 10.05 6.23 3.81
C LEU A 58 10.60 7.55 4.34
N ALA A 59 10.34 7.87 5.60
CA ALA A 59 10.86 9.07 6.23
C ALA A 59 12.27 8.82 6.81
N ILE A 60 13.25 9.62 6.38
CA ILE A 60 14.65 9.50 6.81
C ILE A 60 15.13 10.83 7.38
N ASP A 61 15.66 10.80 8.60
CA ASP A 61 16.17 11.99 9.28
C ASP A 61 17.63 12.33 8.91
N GLY A 62 18.12 13.49 9.39
CA GLY A 62 19.49 13.94 9.16
C GLY A 62 20.59 13.05 9.77
N SER A 63 20.23 12.08 10.62
CA SER A 63 21.12 11.08 11.21
C SER A 63 21.06 9.72 10.50
N ASP A 64 20.45 9.67 9.31
CA ASP A 64 20.24 8.47 8.51
C ASP A 64 19.44 7.37 9.25
N ARG A 65 18.42 7.78 10.03
CA ARG A 65 17.49 6.88 10.68
C ARG A 65 16.15 6.88 9.96
N VAL A 66 15.53 5.70 9.85
CA VAL A 66 14.19 5.49 9.29
C VAL A 66 13.17 5.54 10.39
N LEU A 67 12.07 6.26 10.16
CA LEU A 67 10.88 6.23 10.98
C LEU A 67 10.05 4.98 10.67
N LEU A 68 9.75 4.20 11.70
CA LEU A 68 8.84 3.06 11.60
C LEU A 68 7.67 3.23 12.56
N VAL A 69 6.51 2.76 12.11
CA VAL A 69 5.31 2.56 12.92
C VAL A 69 5.10 1.08 13.17
N GLY A 70 4.65 0.73 14.36
CA GLY A 70 4.38 -0.65 14.74
C GLY A 70 2.93 -0.81 15.17
N GLN A 71 2.26 -1.81 14.64
CA GLN A 71 0.87 -2.11 14.95
C GLN A 71 0.56 -3.60 14.84
N HIS A 72 -0.58 -4.00 15.43
CA HIS A 72 -1.11 -5.35 15.26
C HIS A 72 -2.01 -5.40 14.04
N ARG A 73 -1.60 -6.11 12.99
CA ARG A 73 -2.39 -6.30 11.76
C ARG A 73 -3.42 -7.41 11.97
N TYR A 74 -4.69 -7.04 12.07
CA TYR A 74 -5.81 -7.97 12.31
C TYR A 74 -5.84 -9.16 11.34
N ALA A 75 -5.63 -8.90 10.05
CA ALA A 75 -5.69 -9.95 9.02
C ALA A 75 -4.59 -11.02 9.16
N LEU A 76 -3.45 -10.66 9.78
CA LEU A 76 -2.30 -11.55 9.97
C LEU A 76 -2.24 -12.14 11.38
N ASP A 77 -3.03 -11.59 12.32
CA ASP A 77 -2.93 -11.87 13.76
C ASP A 77 -1.49 -11.73 14.28
N ALA A 78 -0.78 -10.70 13.81
CA ALA A 78 0.63 -10.50 14.10
C ALA A 78 0.97 -9.02 14.25
N TYR A 79 1.99 -8.74 15.07
CA TYR A 79 2.56 -7.41 15.19
C TYR A 79 3.52 -7.15 14.03
N SER A 80 3.38 -6.01 13.37
CA SER A 80 4.18 -5.60 12.22
C SER A 80 4.86 -4.26 12.47
N TRP A 81 6.11 -4.13 12.00
CA TRP A 81 6.82 -2.86 11.88
C TRP A 81 6.87 -2.45 10.43
N GLU A 82 6.42 -1.24 10.14
CA GLU A 82 6.14 -0.73 8.80
C GLU A 82 6.61 0.72 8.67
N ILE A 83 6.77 1.21 7.46
CA ILE A 83 6.83 2.65 7.22
C ILE A 83 5.43 3.24 7.43
N PRO A 84 5.27 4.54 7.74
CA PRO A 84 3.97 5.20 7.69
C PRO A 84 3.28 4.95 6.35
N GLU A 85 2.02 4.48 6.39
CA GLU A 85 1.29 4.06 5.20
C GLU A 85 -0.22 4.15 5.38
N GLY A 86 -0.94 4.44 4.30
CA GLY A 86 -2.39 4.47 4.37
C GLY A 86 -3.06 4.65 3.02
N GLY A 87 -4.38 4.88 3.07
CA GLY A 87 -5.21 4.97 1.88
C GLY A 87 -5.44 6.40 1.42
N VAL A 88 -5.34 6.62 0.12
CA VAL A 88 -5.64 7.89 -0.56
C VAL A 88 -7.00 7.78 -1.23
N PRO A 89 -8.04 8.46 -0.72
CA PRO A 89 -9.36 8.43 -1.33
C PRO A 89 -9.38 9.14 -2.68
N ALA A 90 -10.39 8.81 -3.48
CA ALA A 90 -10.60 9.45 -4.77
C ALA A 90 -10.72 10.99 -4.64
N GLY A 91 -9.92 11.72 -5.42
CA GLY A 91 -9.89 13.18 -5.42
C GLY A 91 -8.79 13.80 -4.56
N GLU A 92 -8.14 13.04 -3.68
CA GLU A 92 -6.90 13.46 -3.02
C GLU A 92 -5.69 13.12 -3.90
N SER A 93 -4.67 13.99 -3.94
CA SER A 93 -3.44 13.63 -4.65
C SER A 93 -2.63 12.61 -3.83
N PRO A 94 -1.91 11.67 -4.49
CA PRO A 94 -1.11 10.68 -3.76
C PRO A 94 -0.07 11.32 -2.81
N LEU A 95 0.53 12.43 -3.21
CA LEU A 95 1.49 13.15 -2.38
C LEU A 95 0.82 13.82 -1.16
N ASP A 96 -0.37 14.36 -1.32
CA ASP A 96 -1.10 14.96 -0.18
C ASP A 96 -1.57 13.88 0.78
N GLY A 97 -2.01 12.72 0.27
CA GLY A 97 -2.29 11.55 1.09
C GLY A 97 -1.07 11.07 1.87
N ALA A 98 0.09 10.97 1.22
CA ALA A 98 1.35 10.60 1.89
C ALA A 98 1.74 11.60 2.99
N ARG A 99 1.54 12.91 2.77
CA ARG A 99 1.78 13.95 3.78
C ARG A 99 0.82 13.83 4.96
N ARG A 100 -0.44 13.56 4.67
CA ARG A 100 -1.49 13.37 5.68
C ARG A 100 -1.18 12.17 6.57
N GLU A 101 -0.92 11.00 5.97
CA GLU A 101 -0.62 9.76 6.70
C GLU A 101 0.63 9.92 7.59
N LEU A 102 1.74 10.46 7.06
CA LEU A 102 2.94 10.71 7.85
C LEU A 102 2.64 11.56 9.09
N ARG A 103 1.87 12.64 8.92
CA ARG A 103 1.51 13.53 10.01
C ARG A 103 0.54 12.90 11.00
N GLU A 104 -0.49 12.21 10.53
CA GLU A 104 -1.53 11.58 11.37
C GLU A 104 -0.93 10.49 12.23
N GLU A 105 -0.17 9.56 11.66
CA GLU A 105 0.41 8.44 12.38
C GLU A 105 1.57 8.83 13.31
N THR A 106 2.38 9.81 12.92
CA THR A 106 3.66 10.07 13.61
C THR A 106 3.85 11.48 14.11
N GLY A 107 3.04 12.43 13.67
CA GLY A 107 3.24 13.87 13.92
C GLY A 107 4.38 14.48 13.12
N ILE A 108 5.05 13.73 12.25
CA ILE A 108 6.19 14.24 11.47
C ILE A 108 5.68 14.91 10.19
N GLU A 109 6.29 16.05 9.87
CA GLU A 109 6.15 16.72 8.57
C GLU A 109 7.51 16.73 7.83
N ALA A 110 7.48 16.77 6.52
CA ALA A 110 8.67 16.79 5.69
C ALA A 110 8.64 17.92 4.66
N ALA A 111 9.78 18.60 4.46
CA ALA A 111 9.91 19.64 3.45
C ALA A 111 10.29 19.07 2.06
N THR A 112 11.03 17.97 2.01
CA THR A 112 11.51 17.37 0.76
C THR A 112 10.87 16.01 0.51
N TRP A 113 10.33 15.83 -0.71
CA TRP A 113 9.63 14.63 -1.14
C TRP A 113 10.15 14.16 -2.48
N VAL A 114 10.46 12.86 -2.60
CA VAL A 114 10.87 12.21 -3.84
C VAL A 114 10.04 10.96 -4.05
N GLU A 115 9.36 10.85 -5.18
CA GLU A 115 8.65 9.61 -5.53
C GLU A 115 9.68 8.50 -5.79
N LEU A 116 9.57 7.40 -5.05
CA LEU A 116 10.38 6.20 -5.25
C LEU A 116 9.79 5.26 -6.31
N GLY A 117 8.54 5.46 -6.68
CA GLY A 117 7.83 4.71 -7.71
C GLY A 117 6.56 4.05 -7.20
N ARG A 118 6.02 3.15 -8.03
CA ARG A 118 4.75 2.45 -7.78
C ARG A 118 4.88 0.94 -7.99
N CYS A 119 3.92 0.19 -7.45
CA CYS A 119 3.75 -1.24 -7.74
C CYS A 119 2.29 -1.66 -7.61
N HIS A 120 1.95 -2.81 -8.20
CA HIS A 120 0.75 -3.56 -7.88
C HIS A 120 1.10 -4.62 -6.85
N LEU A 121 0.33 -4.73 -5.76
CA LEU A 121 0.64 -5.67 -4.68
C LEU A 121 0.24 -7.10 -5.07
N SER A 122 -1.00 -7.47 -4.99
CA SER A 122 -1.46 -8.84 -5.33
C SER A 122 -2.11 -8.91 -6.70
N ASN A 123 -1.37 -8.60 -7.79
CA ASN A 123 -1.88 -8.40 -9.14
C ASN A 123 -2.56 -9.60 -9.81
N SER A 124 -2.52 -10.78 -9.20
CA SER A 124 -3.25 -11.96 -9.67
C SER A 124 -4.69 -12.04 -9.15
N VAL A 125 -5.03 -11.25 -8.10
CA VAL A 125 -6.32 -11.33 -7.40
C VAL A 125 -6.88 -9.97 -7.03
N SER A 126 -6.06 -8.92 -7.00
CA SER A 126 -6.49 -7.57 -6.65
C SER A 126 -5.99 -6.53 -7.65
N ASP A 127 -6.64 -5.38 -7.66
CA ASP A 127 -6.21 -4.17 -8.38
C ASP A 127 -5.49 -3.17 -7.47
N GLU A 128 -5.05 -3.62 -6.29
CA GLU A 128 -4.35 -2.79 -5.33
C GLU A 128 -3.06 -2.21 -5.92
N GLU A 129 -2.99 -0.89 -5.95
CA GLU A 129 -1.81 -0.13 -6.38
C GLU A 129 -1.25 0.65 -5.19
N ALA A 130 0.08 0.70 -5.09
CA ALA A 130 0.78 1.48 -4.07
C ALA A 130 1.81 2.42 -4.69
N LEU A 131 1.91 3.65 -4.16
CA LEU A 131 2.97 4.61 -4.44
C LEU A 131 3.85 4.79 -3.21
N PHE A 132 5.15 4.99 -3.46
CA PHE A 132 6.15 5.16 -2.40
C PHE A 132 6.83 6.50 -2.52
N TYR A 133 7.01 7.17 -1.38
CA TYR A 133 7.71 8.43 -1.28
C TYR A 133 8.86 8.34 -0.28
N LEU A 134 9.99 8.94 -0.61
CA LEU A 134 11.04 9.29 0.33
C LEU A 134 10.74 10.69 0.86
N ALA A 135 10.69 10.83 2.18
CA ALA A 135 10.52 12.09 2.88
C ALA A 135 11.79 12.44 3.67
N SER A 136 12.27 13.66 3.55
CA SER A 136 13.44 14.19 4.29
C SER A 136 13.23 15.66 4.67
N ASP A 137 14.20 16.24 5.37
CA ASP A 137 14.09 17.58 5.97
C ASP A 137 12.88 17.63 6.91
N LEU A 138 12.92 16.72 7.91
CA LEU A 138 11.80 16.40 8.78
C LEU A 138 11.68 17.42 9.93
N THR A 139 10.45 17.72 10.31
CA THR A 139 10.11 18.54 11.50
C THR A 139 9.11 17.77 12.37
N GLU A 140 9.26 17.89 13.68
CA GLU A 140 8.35 17.27 14.66
C GLU A 140 7.10 18.12 14.87
N GLY A 141 5.95 17.45 14.93
CA GLY A 141 4.64 17.99 15.26
C GLY A 141 3.90 17.09 16.24
N VAL A 142 2.58 17.10 16.19
CA VAL A 142 1.71 16.30 17.07
C VAL A 142 0.98 15.25 16.22
N ALA A 143 1.15 13.98 16.57
CA ALA A 143 0.41 12.88 15.94
C ALA A 143 -1.09 12.96 16.29
N THR A 144 -1.92 12.60 15.32
CA THR A 144 -3.39 12.53 15.47
C THR A 144 -3.90 11.25 14.80
N PRO A 145 -3.46 10.06 15.29
CA PRO A 145 -3.84 8.79 14.67
C PRO A 145 -5.34 8.56 14.78
N ASP A 146 -5.87 7.79 13.85
CA ASP A 146 -7.27 7.39 13.87
C ASP A 146 -7.56 6.57 15.13
N GLY A 147 -8.77 6.71 15.69
CA GLY A 147 -9.15 6.07 16.97
C GLY A 147 -9.15 4.54 16.96
N THR A 148 -8.96 3.92 15.79
CA THR A 148 -8.80 2.47 15.60
C THR A 148 -7.34 2.02 15.61
N GLU A 149 -6.37 2.95 15.64
CA GLU A 149 -4.94 2.68 15.53
C GLU A 149 -4.23 2.87 16.87
N ALA A 150 -3.60 1.78 17.34
CA ALA A 150 -2.69 1.80 18.48
C ALA A 150 -1.25 1.69 17.97
N LEU A 151 -0.70 2.83 17.52
CA LEU A 151 0.61 2.87 16.88
C LEU A 151 1.74 3.06 17.89
N ALA A 152 2.83 2.30 17.72
CA ALA A 152 4.10 2.56 18.34
C ALA A 152 5.05 3.15 17.29
N VAL A 153 5.81 4.18 17.66
CA VAL A 153 6.75 4.84 16.74
C VAL A 153 8.17 4.62 17.21
N ARG A 154 9.09 4.32 16.29
CA ARG A 154 10.52 4.24 16.57
C ARG A 154 11.39 4.64 15.39
N TRP A 155 12.62 5.08 15.72
CA TRP A 155 13.67 5.39 14.77
C TRP A 155 14.75 4.31 14.78
N LEU A 156 15.11 3.79 13.61
CA LEU A 156 16.21 2.84 13.47
C LEU A 156 17.19 3.32 12.39
N PRO A 157 18.49 2.99 12.52
CA PRO A 157 19.47 3.24 11.47
C PRO A 157 19.03 2.63 10.14
N PHE A 158 19.21 3.35 9.03
CA PHE A 158 18.77 2.88 7.69
C PHE A 158 19.35 1.49 7.36
N HIS A 159 20.63 1.24 7.65
CA HIS A 159 21.26 -0.05 7.37
C HIS A 159 20.65 -1.21 8.19
N GLU A 160 20.17 -0.93 9.41
CA GLU A 160 19.47 -1.92 10.23
C GLU A 160 18.10 -2.26 9.62
N VAL A 161 17.34 -1.24 9.18
CA VAL A 161 16.05 -1.46 8.51
C VAL A 161 16.22 -2.23 7.21
N VAL A 162 17.27 -1.95 6.42
CA VAL A 162 17.62 -2.76 5.24
C VAL A 162 17.85 -4.22 5.64
N ALA A 163 18.64 -4.48 6.70
CA ALA A 163 18.86 -5.85 7.18
C ALA A 163 17.55 -6.51 7.61
N MET A 164 16.65 -5.79 8.29
CA MET A 164 15.34 -6.30 8.72
C MET A 164 14.43 -6.68 7.56
N THR A 165 14.49 -5.97 6.42
CA THR A 165 13.76 -6.35 5.21
C THR A 165 14.36 -7.57 4.51
N MET A 166 15.63 -7.88 4.74
CA MET A 166 16.32 -9.01 4.13
C MET A 166 16.21 -10.30 4.93
N ASP A 167 16.14 -10.20 6.26
CA ASP A 167 16.13 -11.35 7.18
C ASP A 167 14.73 -11.74 7.67
N GLY A 168 13.68 -11.04 7.19
CA GLY A 168 12.28 -11.35 7.47
C GLY A 168 11.75 -10.80 8.79
N ARG A 169 12.48 -9.91 9.49
CA ARG A 169 11.94 -9.16 10.64
C ARG A 169 10.92 -8.10 10.24
N ILE A 170 10.98 -7.63 8.99
CA ILE A 170 9.97 -6.79 8.34
C ILE A 170 9.48 -7.55 7.11
N LEU A 171 8.16 -7.81 7.07
CA LEU A 171 7.51 -8.56 5.99
C LEU A 171 6.50 -7.70 5.22
N ASP A 172 6.19 -6.51 5.71
CA ASP A 172 5.31 -5.60 5.01
C ASP A 172 5.86 -5.24 3.63
N ALA A 173 5.03 -5.39 2.59
CA ALA A 173 5.46 -5.25 1.20
C ALA A 173 5.84 -3.80 0.86
N LEU A 174 5.09 -2.81 1.37
CA LEU A 174 5.36 -1.40 1.10
C LEU A 174 6.70 -1.00 1.69
N THR A 175 6.94 -1.38 2.94
CA THR A 175 8.21 -1.14 3.64
C THR A 175 9.38 -1.81 2.93
N VAL A 176 9.26 -3.09 2.60
CA VAL A 176 10.30 -3.85 1.90
C VAL A 176 10.67 -3.19 0.58
N ILE A 177 9.68 -2.84 -0.24
CA ILE A 177 9.93 -2.24 -1.56
C ILE A 177 10.53 -0.84 -1.43
N ALA A 178 10.00 0.02 -0.55
CA ALA A 178 10.49 1.39 -0.40
C ALA A 178 11.95 1.42 0.11
N VAL A 179 12.24 0.62 1.15
CA VAL A 179 13.59 0.53 1.75
C VAL A 179 14.60 -0.03 0.76
N GLN A 180 14.28 -1.09 0.04
CA GLN A 180 15.18 -1.70 -0.94
C GLN A 180 15.39 -0.79 -2.16
N ARG A 181 14.37 -0.09 -2.66
CA ARG A 181 14.52 0.91 -3.72
C ARG A 181 15.45 2.05 -3.30
N ALA A 182 15.29 2.57 -2.09
CA ALA A 182 16.18 3.60 -1.56
C ALA A 182 17.62 3.09 -1.40
N ALA A 183 17.82 1.86 -0.92
CA ALA A 183 19.14 1.25 -0.81
C ALA A 183 19.82 1.09 -2.17
N LEU A 184 19.12 0.58 -3.18
CA LEU A 184 19.64 0.45 -4.55
C LEU A 184 19.96 1.80 -5.18
N ALA A 185 19.12 2.81 -4.97
CA ALA A 185 19.37 4.17 -5.48
C ALA A 185 20.64 4.80 -4.87
N ARG A 186 20.99 4.45 -3.62
CA ARG A 186 22.25 4.91 -2.99
C ARG A 186 23.50 4.24 -3.56
N LEU A 187 23.38 2.98 -4.04
CA LEU A 187 24.49 2.25 -4.68
C LEU A 187 24.79 2.73 -6.09
N SER A 188 23.85 3.44 -6.72
CA SER A 188 23.94 3.93 -8.11
C SER A 188 24.50 5.34 -8.21
N ARG A 189 24.88 5.95 -7.07
CA ARG A 189 25.51 7.28 -6.99
C ARG A 189 26.99 7.16 -6.70
#